data_91205c66d5a187e01435bf836cff2991
#
_entry.id   91205c66d5a187e01435bf836cff2991
#
_cell.length_a   1.000
_cell.length_b   1.000
_cell.length_c   1.000
_cell.angle_alpha   90.00
_cell.angle_beta   90.00
_cell.angle_gamma   90.00
#
_symmetry.space_group_name_H-M   'P 1'
#
loop_
_entity.id
_entity.type
_entity.pdbx_description
1 polymer ?
#
loop_
_entity_poly.entity_id
_entity_poly.type
_entity_poly.pdbx_seq_one_letter_code
_entity_poly.pdbx_strand_id
1 'polypeptide(L)'
;MCELRYYFKKIHNQLEAGFNRKYKKYGLTSTQLDVLLYLFKNSHGENTLTDLAAHFNVKHTSVIHVQRILEKKELICKSAVSGTRSRPIRLTDRGEQLGRQIFSEMEQTSPLLDQVMFAGLSDADRQLLERMLQQIYE
;
A
#
# COMPACT_ATOMS: atom_id res chain seq x y z
N MET A 1 26.47 -14.73 -0.38
CA MET A 1 25.23 -15.34 -0.61
C MET A 1 24.09 -14.38 -0.79
N CYS A 2 23.99 -13.85 -1.99
CA CYS A 2 23.02 -12.80 -2.29
C CYS A 2 21.73 -13.31 -2.94
N GLU A 3 21.58 -14.62 -3.04
CA GLU A 3 20.46 -15.20 -3.79
C GLU A 3 19.10 -14.88 -3.20
N LEU A 4 18.93 -14.93 -1.87
CA LEU A 4 17.67 -14.58 -1.22
C LEU A 4 17.27 -13.14 -1.51
N ARG A 5 18.21 -12.21 -1.41
CA ARG A 5 17.95 -10.79 -1.74
C ARG A 5 17.56 -10.61 -3.20
N TYR A 6 18.19 -11.38 -4.07
CA TYR A 6 17.88 -11.36 -5.49
C TYR A 6 16.45 -11.83 -5.76
N TYR A 7 16.00 -12.92 -5.14
CA TYR A 7 14.62 -13.39 -5.27
C TYR A 7 13.62 -12.38 -4.72
N PHE A 8 13.87 -11.80 -3.54
CA PHE A 8 13.01 -10.76 -2.99
C PHE A 8 12.87 -9.59 -3.96
N LYS A 9 13.97 -9.15 -4.53
CA LYS A 9 13.96 -8.04 -5.49
C LYS A 9 13.15 -8.39 -6.75
N LYS A 10 13.34 -9.58 -7.29
CA LYS A 10 12.61 -10.03 -8.48
C LYS A 10 11.11 -10.11 -8.19
N ILE A 11 10.73 -10.71 -7.08
CA ILE A 11 9.34 -10.84 -6.67
C ILE A 11 8.72 -9.46 -6.48
N HIS A 12 9.41 -8.57 -5.78
CA HIS A 12 8.95 -7.20 -5.58
C HIS A 12 8.71 -6.50 -6.91
N ASN A 13 9.66 -6.56 -7.84
CA ASN A 13 9.52 -5.93 -9.15
C ASN A 13 8.35 -6.51 -9.96
N GLN A 14 8.14 -7.81 -9.89
CA GLN A 14 7.01 -8.46 -10.57
C GLN A 14 5.68 -8.01 -9.97
N LEU A 15 5.58 -7.92 -8.64
CA LEU A 15 4.38 -7.44 -7.96
C LEU A 15 4.09 -5.99 -8.32
N GLU A 16 5.10 -5.13 -8.28
CA GLU A 16 4.98 -3.72 -8.65
C GLU A 16 4.48 -3.56 -10.09
N ALA A 17 5.10 -4.27 -11.02
CA ALA A 17 4.71 -4.21 -12.42
C ALA A 17 3.27 -4.70 -12.64
N GLY A 18 2.86 -5.75 -11.94
CA GLY A 18 1.50 -6.28 -12.00
C GLY A 18 0.47 -5.30 -11.45
N PHE A 19 0.75 -4.70 -10.30
CA PHE A 19 -0.11 -3.68 -9.72
C PHE A 19 -0.22 -2.46 -10.60
N ASN A 20 0.90 -1.96 -11.13
CA ASN A 20 0.90 -0.79 -12.02
C ASN A 20 0.04 -1.03 -13.27
N ARG A 21 0.14 -2.20 -13.88
CA ARG A 21 -0.68 -2.54 -15.04
C ARG A 21 -2.16 -2.61 -14.71
N LYS A 22 -2.49 -3.29 -13.61
CA LYS A 22 -3.89 -3.56 -13.23
C LYS A 22 -4.62 -2.29 -12.81
N TYR A 23 -3.95 -1.43 -12.05
CA TYR A 23 -4.57 -0.23 -11.48
C TYR A 23 -4.25 1.05 -12.23
N LYS A 24 -3.60 0.96 -13.39
CA LYS A 24 -3.33 2.11 -14.27
C LYS A 24 -4.59 2.87 -14.64
N LYS A 25 -5.71 2.18 -14.77
CA LYS A 25 -7.02 2.79 -15.08
C LYS A 25 -7.47 3.82 -14.05
N TYR A 26 -6.96 3.76 -12.83
CA TYR A 26 -7.28 4.74 -11.78
C TYR A 26 -6.31 5.92 -11.79
N GLY A 27 -5.30 5.92 -12.63
CA GLY A 27 -4.31 6.98 -12.71
C GLY A 27 -3.36 7.03 -11.53
N LEU A 28 -3.19 5.92 -10.81
CA LEU A 28 -2.34 5.82 -9.63
C LEU A 28 -1.16 4.88 -9.87
N THR A 29 0.01 5.24 -9.33
CA THR A 29 1.13 4.32 -9.24
C THR A 29 0.91 3.35 -8.06
N SER A 30 1.71 2.28 -7.98
CA SER A 30 1.59 1.32 -6.86
C SER A 30 1.79 1.98 -5.50
N THR A 31 2.75 2.90 -5.38
CA THR A 31 3.01 3.64 -4.13
C THR A 31 1.84 4.54 -3.76
N GLN A 32 1.26 5.24 -4.72
CA GLN A 32 0.08 6.08 -4.49
C GLN A 32 -1.11 5.23 -4.06
N LEU A 33 -1.30 4.09 -4.69
CA LEU A 33 -2.33 3.13 -4.35
C LEU A 33 -2.16 2.60 -2.92
N ASP A 34 -0.94 2.23 -2.54
CA ASP A 34 -0.64 1.74 -1.20
C ASP A 34 -1.02 2.76 -0.13
N VAL A 35 -0.68 4.02 -0.32
CA VAL A 35 -1.03 5.11 0.61
C VAL A 35 -2.54 5.29 0.68
N LEU A 36 -3.22 5.31 -0.47
CA LEU A 36 -4.67 5.45 -0.53
C LEU A 36 -5.37 4.33 0.24
N LEU A 37 -4.97 3.08 0.00
CA LEU A 37 -5.55 1.92 0.66
C LEU A 37 -5.24 1.88 2.16
N TYR A 38 -4.05 2.29 2.56
CA TYR A 38 -3.71 2.41 3.96
C TYR A 38 -4.63 3.39 4.67
N LEU A 39 -4.83 4.57 4.08
CA LEU A 39 -5.73 5.58 4.64
C LEU A 39 -7.17 5.09 4.66
N PHE A 40 -7.59 4.35 3.66
CA PHE A 40 -8.93 3.77 3.60
C PHE A 40 -9.17 2.76 4.73
N LYS A 41 -8.19 1.87 4.96
CA LYS A 41 -8.29 0.87 6.05
C LYS A 41 -8.19 1.49 7.44
N ASN A 42 -7.54 2.63 7.57
CA ASN A 42 -7.30 3.32 8.83
C ASN A 42 -8.05 4.66 8.90
N SER A 43 -9.23 4.73 8.31
CA SER A 43 -10.01 5.96 8.16
C SER A 43 -10.45 6.58 9.49
N HIS A 44 -10.50 5.80 10.56
CA HIS A 44 -10.87 6.30 11.90
C HIS A 44 -9.66 6.76 12.72
N GLY A 45 -8.44 6.54 12.21
CA GLY A 45 -7.22 6.97 12.87
C GLY A 45 -6.76 8.36 12.44
N GLU A 46 -5.90 8.95 13.25
CA GLU A 46 -5.18 10.16 12.88
C GLU A 46 -3.87 9.76 12.21
N ASN A 47 -3.81 9.86 10.89
CA ASN A 47 -2.66 9.47 10.11
C ASN A 47 -1.85 10.68 9.71
N THR A 48 -0.62 10.79 10.19
CA THR A 48 0.32 11.85 9.84
C THR A 48 1.31 11.35 8.80
N LEU A 49 2.08 12.28 8.22
CA LEU A 49 3.21 11.93 7.34
C LEU A 49 4.20 11.01 8.06
N THR A 50 4.45 11.27 9.35
CA THR A 50 5.34 10.44 10.15
C THR A 50 4.83 9.01 10.26
N ASP A 51 3.52 8.84 10.49
CA ASP A 51 2.91 7.52 10.58
C ASP A 51 3.03 6.76 9.25
N LEU A 52 2.77 7.44 8.15
CA LEU A 52 2.89 6.84 6.81
C LEU A 52 4.32 6.44 6.49
N ALA A 53 5.29 7.32 6.79
CA ALA A 53 6.70 7.03 6.56
C ALA A 53 7.17 5.82 7.37
N ALA A 54 6.75 5.73 8.64
CA ALA A 54 7.07 4.60 9.51
C ALA A 54 6.42 3.31 9.01
N HIS A 55 5.14 3.35 8.66
CA HIS A 55 4.42 2.17 8.19
C HIS A 55 5.04 1.58 6.92
N PHE A 56 5.36 2.43 5.94
CA PHE A 56 5.95 1.98 4.68
C PHE A 56 7.47 1.85 4.72
N ASN A 57 8.10 2.18 5.85
CA ASN A 57 9.55 2.16 6.03
C ASN A 57 10.27 2.94 4.91
N VAL A 58 9.82 4.16 4.67
CA VAL A 58 10.36 5.06 3.64
C VAL A 58 10.68 6.42 4.23
N LYS A 59 11.39 7.23 3.48
CA LYS A 59 11.75 8.59 3.90
C LYS A 59 10.53 9.52 3.82
N HIS A 60 10.48 10.53 4.70
CA HIS A 60 9.45 11.56 4.68
C HIS A 60 9.31 12.24 3.31
N THR A 61 10.42 12.48 2.63
CA THR A 61 10.42 13.10 1.30
C THR A 61 9.63 12.31 0.27
N SER A 62 9.70 10.97 0.33
CA SER A 62 8.94 10.09 -0.54
C SER A 62 7.44 10.19 -0.27
N VAL A 63 7.06 10.22 1.00
CA VAL A 63 5.65 10.35 1.41
C VAL A 63 5.09 11.72 1.05
N ILE A 64 5.87 12.78 1.25
CA ILE A 64 5.47 14.15 0.87
C ILE A 64 5.16 14.22 -0.63
N HIS A 65 5.99 13.60 -1.45
CA HIS A 65 5.78 13.58 -2.90
C HIS A 65 4.46 12.88 -3.26
N VAL A 66 4.21 11.72 -2.69
CA VAL A 66 2.95 10.96 -2.88
C VAL A 66 1.76 11.76 -2.37
N GLN A 67 1.88 12.38 -1.20
CA GLN A 67 0.83 13.22 -0.62
C GLN A 67 0.44 14.34 -1.56
N ARG A 68 1.42 15.08 -2.10
CA ARG A 68 1.15 16.19 -3.02
C ARG A 68 0.38 15.74 -4.26
N ILE A 69 0.74 14.58 -4.81
CA ILE A 69 0.05 14.02 -5.97
C ILE A 69 -1.39 13.66 -5.62
N LEU A 70 -1.61 12.99 -4.50
CA LEU A 70 -2.94 12.60 -4.06
C LEU A 70 -3.83 13.80 -3.69
N GLU A 71 -3.25 14.84 -3.08
CA GLU A 71 -3.96 16.10 -2.84
C GLU A 71 -4.37 16.77 -4.14
N LYS A 72 -3.48 16.84 -5.11
CA LYS A 72 -3.76 17.43 -6.43
C LYS A 72 -4.87 16.67 -7.15
N LYS A 73 -4.98 15.38 -6.92
CA LYS A 73 -6.06 14.55 -7.46
C LYS A 73 -7.34 14.62 -6.62
N GLU A 74 -7.34 15.42 -5.56
CA GLU A 74 -8.48 15.61 -4.65
C GLU A 74 -8.92 14.30 -3.96
N LEU A 75 -7.98 13.40 -3.71
CA LEU A 75 -8.25 12.12 -3.05
C LEU A 75 -7.96 12.18 -1.56
N ILE A 76 -7.08 13.06 -1.13
CA ILE A 76 -6.76 13.29 0.28
C ILE A 76 -6.76 14.75 0.62
N CYS A 77 -6.88 15.06 1.90
CA CYS A 77 -6.78 16.41 2.43
C CYS A 77 -6.11 16.38 3.79
N LYS A 78 -5.52 17.52 4.18
CA LYS A 78 -5.02 17.69 5.53
C LYS A 78 -6.15 18.16 6.42
N SER A 79 -6.31 17.52 7.57
CA SER A 79 -7.28 17.97 8.57
C SER A 79 -6.88 19.33 9.15
N ALA A 80 -7.83 20.21 9.34
CA ALA A 80 -7.62 21.50 9.96
C ALA A 80 -7.65 21.38 11.49
N VAL A 81 -6.59 20.79 12.08
CA VAL A 81 -6.45 20.74 13.53
C VAL A 81 -5.54 21.90 13.93
N SER A 82 -6.10 22.89 14.64
CA SER A 82 -5.34 24.02 15.15
C SER A 82 -4.38 23.57 16.25
N GLY A 83 -3.13 24.04 16.21
CA GLY A 83 -2.15 23.91 17.28
C GLY A 83 -1.17 22.74 17.16
N THR A 84 -1.21 21.93 16.14
CA THR A 84 -0.22 20.88 15.90
C THR A 84 0.57 21.12 14.63
N ARG A 85 1.88 20.87 14.68
CA ARG A 85 2.76 20.94 13.50
C ARG A 85 2.45 19.84 12.48
N SER A 86 1.90 18.75 12.96
CA SER A 86 1.58 17.56 12.17
C SER A 86 0.07 17.52 11.97
N ARG A 87 -0.40 17.83 10.77
CA ARG A 87 -1.81 17.73 10.43
C ARG A 87 -2.13 16.32 10.01
N PRO A 88 -3.16 15.69 10.59
CA PRO A 88 -3.62 14.39 10.08
C PRO A 88 -4.05 14.47 8.63
N ILE A 89 -3.72 13.43 7.89
CA ILE A 89 -4.11 13.26 6.50
C ILE A 89 -5.36 12.40 6.48
N ARG A 90 -6.36 12.83 5.73
CA ARG A 90 -7.63 12.11 5.60
C ARG A 90 -8.01 11.96 4.13
N LEU A 91 -8.77 10.93 3.84
CA LEU A 91 -9.40 10.78 2.54
C LEU A 91 -10.50 11.81 2.38
N THR A 92 -10.63 12.34 1.17
CA THR A 92 -11.84 13.07 0.75
C THR A 92 -12.94 12.05 0.46
N ASP A 93 -14.17 12.51 0.26
CA ASP A 93 -15.27 11.62 -0.16
C ASP A 93 -14.92 10.87 -1.45
N ARG A 94 -14.28 11.56 -2.37
CA ARG A 94 -13.81 10.96 -3.63
C ARG A 94 -12.73 9.90 -3.38
N GLY A 95 -11.80 10.17 -2.47
CA GLY A 95 -10.76 9.22 -2.07
C GLY A 95 -11.34 7.99 -1.39
N GLU A 96 -12.35 8.18 -0.54
CA GLU A 96 -13.03 7.08 0.13
C GLU A 96 -13.79 6.20 -0.85
N GLN A 97 -14.51 6.78 -1.80
CA GLN A 97 -15.21 6.04 -2.85
C GLN A 97 -14.24 5.23 -3.71
N LEU A 98 -13.14 5.84 -4.11
CA LEU A 98 -12.12 5.17 -4.91
C LEU A 98 -11.46 4.04 -4.12
N GLY A 99 -11.10 4.30 -2.88
CA GLY A 99 -10.52 3.28 -1.99
C GLY A 99 -11.45 2.07 -1.82
N ARG A 100 -12.74 2.32 -1.62
CA ARG A 100 -13.74 1.26 -1.49
C ARG A 100 -13.85 0.43 -2.76
N GLN A 101 -13.87 1.08 -3.91
CA GLN A 101 -13.94 0.41 -5.21
C GLN A 101 -12.72 -0.47 -5.47
N ILE A 102 -11.54 0.06 -5.21
CA ILE A 102 -10.29 -0.67 -5.41
C ILE A 102 -10.17 -1.83 -4.43
N PHE A 103 -10.49 -1.60 -3.16
CA PHE A 103 -10.46 -2.63 -2.13
C PHE A 103 -11.40 -3.79 -2.46
N SER A 104 -12.62 -3.49 -2.90
CA SER A 104 -13.58 -4.50 -3.33
C SER A 104 -13.06 -5.32 -4.52
N GLU A 105 -12.46 -4.66 -5.50
CA GLU A 105 -11.85 -5.33 -6.65
C GLU A 105 -10.70 -6.24 -6.23
N MET A 106 -9.86 -5.78 -5.29
CA MET A 106 -8.75 -6.57 -4.77
C MET A 106 -9.24 -7.81 -4.01
N GLU A 107 -10.28 -7.70 -3.22
CA GLU A 107 -10.86 -8.85 -2.52
C GLU A 107 -11.36 -9.92 -3.47
N GLN A 108 -11.90 -9.53 -4.61
CA GLN A 108 -12.37 -10.48 -5.62
C GLN A 108 -11.24 -11.18 -6.36
N THR A 109 -10.10 -10.51 -6.55
CA THR A 109 -8.99 -11.01 -7.36
C THR A 109 -7.85 -11.61 -6.54
N SER A 110 -7.67 -11.23 -5.28
CA SER A 110 -6.61 -11.74 -4.41
C SER A 110 -6.58 -13.28 -4.33
N PRO A 111 -7.70 -13.98 -4.12
CA PRO A 111 -7.65 -15.44 -4.05
C PRO A 111 -7.13 -16.09 -5.32
N LEU A 112 -7.46 -15.54 -6.48
CA LEU A 112 -6.98 -16.05 -7.77
C LEU A 112 -5.48 -15.79 -7.96
N LEU A 113 -5.02 -14.62 -7.58
CA LEU A 113 -3.59 -14.26 -7.63
C LEU A 113 -2.77 -15.14 -6.69
N ASP A 114 -3.28 -15.38 -5.48
CA ASP A 114 -2.63 -16.25 -4.52
C ASP A 114 -2.51 -17.68 -5.05
N GLN A 115 -3.56 -18.20 -5.68
CA GLN A 115 -3.53 -19.53 -6.28
C GLN A 115 -2.45 -19.64 -7.36
N VAL A 116 -2.32 -18.63 -8.22
CA VAL A 116 -1.30 -18.62 -9.27
C VAL A 116 0.10 -18.45 -8.70
N MET A 117 0.27 -17.49 -7.80
CA MET A 117 1.58 -17.13 -7.24
C MET A 117 2.17 -18.25 -6.39
N PHE A 118 1.33 -18.91 -5.61
CA PHE A 118 1.76 -19.95 -4.66
C PHE A 118 1.38 -21.35 -5.07
N ALA A 119 1.07 -21.57 -6.37
CA ALA A 119 0.64 -22.87 -6.88
C ALA A 119 1.64 -24.00 -6.61
N GLY A 120 2.93 -23.70 -6.54
CA GLY A 120 3.99 -24.66 -6.25
C GLY A 120 4.20 -24.98 -4.77
N LEU A 121 3.44 -24.32 -3.87
CA LEU A 121 3.60 -24.49 -2.43
C LEU A 121 2.39 -25.19 -1.83
N SER A 122 2.65 -26.13 -0.89
CA SER A 122 1.59 -26.69 -0.07
C SER A 122 1.06 -25.65 0.93
N ASP A 123 -0.10 -25.89 1.52
CA ASP A 123 -0.66 -24.99 2.55
C ASP A 123 0.29 -24.86 3.74
N ALA A 124 0.94 -25.96 4.14
CA ALA A 124 1.95 -25.95 5.20
C ALA A 124 3.15 -25.07 4.84
N ASP A 125 3.62 -25.16 3.60
CA ASP A 125 4.74 -24.34 3.11
C ASP A 125 4.37 -22.86 3.04
N ARG A 126 3.16 -22.54 2.64
CA ARG A 126 2.68 -21.16 2.63
C ARG A 126 2.67 -20.55 4.02
N GLN A 127 2.14 -21.30 5.00
CA GLN A 127 2.11 -20.84 6.39
C GLN A 127 3.52 -20.66 6.96
N LEU A 128 4.43 -21.58 6.62
CA LEU A 128 5.83 -21.48 7.03
C LEU A 128 6.49 -20.25 6.40
N LEU A 129 6.27 -20.03 5.11
CA LEU A 129 6.80 -18.86 4.41
C LEU A 129 6.30 -17.55 5.06
N GLU A 130 5.02 -17.47 5.37
CA GLU A 130 4.44 -16.31 6.02
C GLU A 130 5.12 -16.03 7.35
N ARG A 131 5.30 -17.05 8.19
CA ARG A 131 5.99 -16.90 9.48
C ARG A 131 7.44 -16.45 9.31
N MET A 132 8.15 -17.02 8.33
CA MET A 132 9.53 -16.63 8.05
C MET A 132 9.63 -15.17 7.60
N LEU A 133 8.74 -14.74 6.72
CA LEU A 133 8.71 -13.35 6.25
C LEU A 133 8.40 -12.37 7.38
N GLN A 134 7.48 -12.73 8.27
CA GLN A 134 7.18 -11.92 9.45
C GLN A 134 8.41 -11.75 10.34
N GLN A 135 9.16 -12.83 10.58
CA GLN A 135 10.40 -12.77 11.37
C GLN A 135 11.46 -11.88 10.73
N ILE A 136 11.57 -11.88 9.41
CA ILE A 136 12.52 -11.03 8.69
C ILE A 136 12.10 -9.57 8.77
N TYR A 137 10.80 -9.31 8.70
CA TYR A 137 10.24 -7.96 8.75
C TYR A 137 10.35 -7.33 10.12
N GLU A 138 10.17 -8.09 11.18
CA GLU A 138 10.35 -7.64 12.57
C GLU A 138 11.84 -7.52 12.92
#